data_38d53a172264fb84a777c42ddb4d1df5
#
_entry.id   38d53a172264fb84a777c42ddb4d1df5
#
_cell.length_a   1.000
_cell.length_b   1.000
_cell.length_c   1.000
_cell.angle_alpha   90.00
_cell.angle_beta   90.00
_cell.angle_gamma   90.00
#
_symmetry.space_group_name_H-M   'P 1'
#
loop_
_entity.id
_entity.type
_entity.pdbx_description
1 polymer ?
#
loop_
_entity_poly.entity_id
_entity_poly.type
_entity_poly.pdbx_seq_one_letter_code
_entity_poly.pdbx_strand_id
1 'polypeptide(L)'
;MSTELIDAVKAKDTLAVKRIIANDADLEGVDNGGMTALLHACELQSFELLKLLVNAGANVNHPNSQGYHPLDIAYWHGEFRMGCYTAESELIVSYLTRHGGKSFS
;
A
#
# COMPACT_ATOMS: atom_id res chain seq x y z
N MET A 1 -11.63 2.75 -16.77
CA MET A 1 -11.11 2.64 -15.41
C MET A 1 -9.61 2.84 -15.46
N SER A 2 -9.13 3.70 -14.62
CA SER A 2 -7.72 4.04 -14.70
C SER A 2 -6.91 3.27 -13.67
N THR A 3 -5.83 2.64 -14.09
CA THR A 3 -4.85 2.02 -13.19
C THR A 3 -3.61 2.90 -13.09
N GLU A 4 -3.73 4.17 -13.46
CA GLU A 4 -2.60 5.07 -13.51
C GLU A 4 -1.87 5.16 -12.17
N LEU A 5 -2.62 5.30 -11.08
CA LEU A 5 -2.02 5.39 -9.76
C LEU A 5 -1.31 4.08 -9.40
N ILE A 6 -1.95 2.95 -9.66
CA ILE A 6 -1.36 1.64 -9.39
C ILE A 6 -0.08 1.45 -10.21
N ASP A 7 -0.12 1.82 -11.49
CA ASP A 7 1.06 1.70 -12.36
C ASP A 7 2.21 2.56 -11.84
N ALA A 8 1.92 3.77 -11.39
CA ALA A 8 2.95 4.66 -10.84
C ALA A 8 3.55 4.08 -9.57
N VAL A 9 2.72 3.50 -8.69
CA VAL A 9 3.22 2.87 -7.47
C VAL A 9 4.10 1.67 -7.80
N LYS A 10 3.69 0.84 -8.74
CA LYS A 10 4.46 -0.34 -9.13
C LYS A 10 5.81 0.05 -9.74
N ALA A 11 5.85 1.18 -10.43
CA ALA A 11 7.09 1.70 -11.00
C ALA A 11 7.92 2.46 -9.97
N LYS A 12 7.39 2.66 -8.77
CA LYS A 12 8.00 3.46 -7.70
C LYS A 12 8.30 4.89 -8.15
N ASP A 13 7.43 5.41 -9.01
CA ASP A 13 7.57 6.78 -9.52
C ASP A 13 6.87 7.74 -8.55
N THR A 14 7.62 8.19 -7.56
CA THR A 14 7.08 9.04 -6.49
C THR A 14 6.48 10.33 -7.02
N LEU A 15 7.13 10.96 -7.99
CA LEU A 15 6.63 12.22 -8.56
C LEU A 15 5.29 12.02 -9.27
N ALA A 16 5.17 10.91 -10.03
CA ALA A 16 3.93 10.60 -10.70
C ALA A 16 2.82 10.33 -9.69
N VAL A 17 3.14 9.59 -8.61
CA VAL A 17 2.17 9.31 -7.56
C VAL A 17 1.66 10.61 -6.93
N LYS A 18 2.57 11.53 -6.60
CA LYS A 18 2.18 12.82 -6.02
C LYS A 18 1.27 13.61 -6.97
N ARG A 19 1.61 13.64 -8.25
CA ARG A 19 0.83 14.36 -9.24
C ARG A 19 -0.57 13.77 -9.40
N ILE A 20 -0.66 12.44 -9.46
CA ILE A 20 -1.93 11.75 -9.63
C ILE A 20 -2.83 11.97 -8.42
N ILE A 21 -2.27 11.89 -7.21
CA ILE A 21 -3.00 12.15 -5.98
C ILE A 21 -3.52 13.60 -5.96
N ALA A 22 -2.70 14.55 -6.41
CA ALA A 22 -3.08 15.96 -6.42
C ALA A 22 -4.24 16.24 -7.38
N ASN A 23 -4.50 15.34 -8.33
CA ASN A 23 -5.58 15.47 -9.30
C ASN A 23 -6.83 14.69 -8.91
N ASP A 24 -7.00 14.41 -7.62
CA ASP A 24 -8.19 13.74 -7.09
C ASP A 24 -8.41 12.34 -7.64
N ALA A 25 -7.34 11.57 -7.78
CA ALA A 25 -7.44 10.20 -8.26
C ALA A 25 -8.22 9.32 -7.27
N ASP A 26 -8.87 8.28 -7.80
CA ASP A 26 -9.54 7.29 -6.98
C ASP A 26 -8.48 6.41 -6.31
N LEU A 27 -8.34 6.57 -4.99
CA LEU A 27 -7.34 5.83 -4.22
C LEU A 27 -7.74 4.38 -3.99
N GLU A 28 -9.02 4.04 -4.19
CA GLU A 28 -9.53 2.71 -3.90
C GLU A 28 -9.73 1.85 -5.14
N GLY A 29 -9.36 2.34 -6.31
CA GLY A 29 -9.43 1.54 -7.52
C GLY A 29 -8.52 0.32 -7.41
N VAL A 30 -8.95 -0.79 -8.00
CA VAL A 30 -8.22 -2.04 -7.90
C VAL A 30 -7.85 -2.56 -9.29
N ASP A 31 -6.79 -3.37 -9.33
CA ASP A 31 -6.37 -4.03 -10.56
C ASP A 31 -7.03 -5.42 -10.66
N ASN A 32 -6.56 -6.22 -11.60
CA ASN A 32 -7.12 -7.55 -11.84
C ASN A 32 -6.99 -8.50 -10.64
N GLY A 33 -6.04 -8.24 -9.77
CA GLY A 33 -5.85 -9.04 -8.55
C GLY A 33 -6.58 -8.49 -7.34
N GLY A 34 -7.38 -7.43 -7.53
CA GLY A 34 -8.07 -6.80 -6.42
C GLY A 34 -7.15 -5.96 -5.54
N MET A 35 -5.99 -5.59 -6.05
CA MET A 35 -5.00 -4.84 -5.30
C MET A 35 -5.16 -3.34 -5.51
N THR A 36 -5.25 -2.59 -4.41
CA THR A 36 -5.23 -1.13 -4.47
C THR A 36 -3.77 -0.65 -4.56
N ALA A 37 -3.61 0.65 -4.82
CA ALA A 37 -2.27 1.25 -4.81
C ALA A 37 -1.59 1.05 -3.45
N LEU A 38 -2.34 1.18 -2.36
CA LEU A 38 -1.80 1.01 -1.01
C LEU A 38 -1.30 -0.41 -0.78
N LEU A 39 -2.05 -1.41 -1.25
CA LEU A 39 -1.64 -2.81 -1.13
C LEU A 39 -0.33 -3.05 -1.90
N HIS A 40 -0.20 -2.47 -3.08
CA HIS A 40 1.05 -2.58 -3.84
C HIS A 40 2.22 -1.90 -3.12
N ALA A 41 1.97 -0.76 -2.46
CA ALA A 41 3.03 -0.10 -1.70
C ALA A 41 3.51 -1.00 -0.55
N CYS A 42 2.59 -1.70 0.11
CA CYS A 42 2.94 -2.66 1.15
C CYS A 42 3.75 -3.83 0.58
N GLU A 43 3.31 -4.35 -0.56
CA GLU A 43 4.00 -5.46 -1.23
C GLU A 43 5.43 -5.07 -1.61
N LEU A 44 5.61 -3.84 -2.09
CA LEU A 44 6.91 -3.33 -2.49
C LEU A 44 7.77 -2.90 -1.31
N GLN A 45 7.20 -2.87 -0.12
CA GLN A 45 7.90 -2.43 1.08
C GLN A 45 8.39 -0.99 0.95
N SER A 46 7.58 -0.12 0.34
CA SER A 46 7.92 1.28 0.16
C SER A 46 7.18 2.15 1.17
N PHE A 47 7.85 2.53 2.24
CA PHE A 47 7.26 3.37 3.27
C PHE A 47 6.89 4.75 2.71
N GLU A 48 7.73 5.29 1.83
CA GLU A 48 7.46 6.60 1.23
C GLU A 48 6.16 6.62 0.45
N LEU A 49 5.95 5.62 -0.41
CA LEU A 49 4.72 5.53 -1.20
C LEU A 49 3.52 5.26 -0.30
N LEU A 50 3.68 4.38 0.68
CA LEU A 50 2.62 4.09 1.64
C LEU A 50 2.17 5.37 2.35
N LYS A 51 3.13 6.15 2.81
CA LYS A 51 2.87 7.39 3.54
C LYS A 51 2.11 8.39 2.68
N LEU A 52 2.51 8.53 1.42
CA LEU A 52 1.83 9.41 0.49
C LEU A 52 0.37 9.02 0.31
N LEU A 53 0.12 7.73 0.16
CA LEU A 53 -1.24 7.23 -0.07
C LEU A 53 -2.11 7.38 1.17
N VAL A 54 -1.58 7.02 2.34
CA VAL A 54 -2.34 7.12 3.59
C VAL A 54 -2.65 8.58 3.90
N ASN A 55 -1.69 9.48 3.71
CA ASN A 55 -1.91 10.90 3.96
C ASN A 55 -2.92 11.50 2.99
N ALA A 56 -3.10 10.90 1.83
CA ALA A 56 -4.09 11.34 0.85
C ALA A 56 -5.49 10.81 1.17
N GLY A 57 -5.62 9.91 2.13
CA GLY A 57 -6.91 9.39 2.55
C GLY A 57 -7.21 7.96 2.11
N ALA A 58 -6.20 7.22 1.63
CA ALA A 58 -6.42 5.84 1.23
C ALA A 58 -6.89 5.00 2.43
N ASN A 59 -7.79 4.06 2.16
CA ASN A 59 -8.33 3.18 3.19
C ASN A 59 -7.28 2.16 3.61
N VAL A 60 -6.80 2.26 4.86
CA VAL A 60 -5.77 1.36 5.38
C VAL A 60 -6.28 -0.06 5.61
N ASN A 61 -7.58 -0.29 5.46
CA ASN A 61 -8.18 -1.60 5.68
C ASN A 61 -8.86 -2.18 4.45
N HIS A 62 -8.58 -1.65 3.26
CA HIS A 62 -9.15 -2.18 2.02
C HIS A 62 -8.44 -3.48 1.64
N PRO A 63 -9.12 -4.63 1.73
CA PRO A 63 -8.48 -5.91 1.45
C PRO A 63 -8.36 -6.18 -0.05
N ASN A 64 -7.48 -7.12 -0.41
CA ASN A 64 -7.40 -7.57 -1.80
C ASN A 64 -8.51 -8.61 -2.05
N SER A 65 -8.53 -9.20 -3.25
CA SER A 65 -9.56 -10.17 -3.61
C SER A 65 -9.52 -11.45 -2.76
N GLN A 66 -8.41 -11.69 -2.08
CA GLN A 66 -8.26 -12.85 -1.19
C GLN A 66 -8.58 -12.52 0.26
N GLY A 67 -8.95 -11.28 0.55
CA GLY A 67 -9.30 -10.83 1.89
C GLY A 67 -8.13 -10.36 2.74
N TYR A 68 -6.93 -10.25 2.17
CA TYR A 68 -5.77 -9.79 2.91
C TYR A 68 -5.75 -8.27 3.00
N HIS A 69 -5.54 -7.76 4.20
CA HIS A 69 -5.46 -6.33 4.48
C HIS A 69 -4.05 -5.81 4.24
N PRO A 70 -3.86 -4.50 4.11
CA PRO A 70 -2.50 -3.94 3.95
C PRO A 70 -1.54 -4.39 5.03
N LEU A 71 -2.00 -4.49 6.27
CA LEU A 71 -1.16 -4.93 7.38
C LEU A 71 -0.67 -6.37 7.19
N ASP A 72 -1.55 -7.24 6.69
CA ASP A 72 -1.16 -8.63 6.39
C ASP A 72 -0.08 -8.69 5.33
N ILE A 73 -0.24 -7.91 4.27
CA ILE A 73 0.73 -7.86 3.18
C ILE A 73 2.07 -7.34 3.68
N ALA A 74 2.05 -6.30 4.51
CA ALA A 74 3.27 -5.71 5.04
C ALA A 74 4.04 -6.71 5.89
N TYR A 75 3.35 -7.43 6.77
CA TYR A 75 3.97 -8.47 7.60
C TYR A 75 4.56 -9.58 6.74
N TRP A 76 3.75 -10.08 5.82
CA TRP A 76 4.13 -11.24 5.01
C TRP A 76 5.38 -10.95 4.18
N HIS A 77 5.37 -9.85 3.45
CA HIS A 77 6.52 -9.53 2.61
C HIS A 77 7.75 -9.15 3.41
N GLY A 78 7.55 -8.50 4.56
CA GLY A 78 8.67 -8.15 5.42
C GLY A 78 9.31 -9.36 6.07
N GLU A 79 8.49 -10.31 6.50
CA GLU A 79 8.98 -11.46 7.26
C GLU A 79 9.42 -12.61 6.37
N PHE A 80 8.63 -12.94 5.35
CA PHE A 80 8.87 -14.15 4.56
C PHE A 80 9.67 -13.90 3.29
N ARG A 81 9.38 -12.81 2.60
CA ARG A 81 10.04 -12.54 1.31
C ARG A 81 11.50 -12.16 1.49
N MET A 82 11.80 -11.36 2.49
CA MET A 82 13.15 -10.86 2.73
C MET A 82 13.96 -11.74 3.65
N GLY A 83 13.34 -12.75 4.23
CA GLY A 83 14.01 -13.62 5.19
C GLY A 83 14.21 -13.01 6.55
N CYS A 84 13.82 -11.76 6.74
CA CYS A 84 13.89 -11.09 8.03
C CYS A 84 12.96 -9.88 8.02
N TYR A 85 12.55 -9.47 9.21
CA TYR A 85 11.69 -8.31 9.41
C TYR A 85 12.57 -7.07 9.39
N THR A 86 12.48 -6.29 8.32
CA THR A 86 13.35 -5.14 8.11
C THR A 86 12.88 -3.89 8.84
N ALA A 87 13.77 -2.89 8.94
CA ALA A 87 13.39 -1.59 9.51
C ALA A 87 12.27 -0.94 8.68
N GLU A 88 12.30 -1.13 7.35
CA GLU A 88 11.26 -0.61 6.48
C GLU A 88 9.91 -1.25 6.78
N SER A 89 9.91 -2.58 6.96
CA SER A 89 8.68 -3.31 7.31
C SER A 89 8.10 -2.80 8.63
N GLU A 90 8.97 -2.55 9.60
CA GLU A 90 8.53 -2.05 10.90
C GLU A 90 7.90 -0.67 10.80
N LEU A 91 8.48 0.21 9.99
CA LEU A 91 7.92 1.53 9.75
C LEU A 91 6.53 1.43 9.13
N ILE A 92 6.39 0.55 8.14
CA ILE A 92 5.12 0.35 7.43
C ILE A 92 4.06 -0.17 8.40
N VAL A 93 4.38 -1.21 9.15
CA VAL A 93 3.44 -1.82 10.10
C VAL A 93 3.03 -0.81 11.16
N SER A 94 3.98 -0.09 11.73
CA SER A 94 3.70 0.92 12.76
C SER A 94 2.80 2.03 12.21
N TYR A 95 3.08 2.49 11.00
CA TYR A 95 2.31 3.55 10.39
C TYR A 95 0.87 3.13 10.13
N LEU A 96 0.70 1.93 9.55
CA LEU A 96 -0.64 1.39 9.29
C LEU A 96 -1.42 1.21 10.59
N THR A 97 -0.78 0.64 11.62
CA THR A 97 -1.42 0.43 12.90
C THR A 97 -1.85 1.74 13.54
N ARG A 98 -0.99 2.75 13.47
CA ARG A 98 -1.29 4.08 14.02
C ARG A 98 -2.48 4.72 13.33
N HIS A 99 -2.70 4.40 12.06
CA HIS A 99 -3.82 4.93 11.29
C HIS A 99 -5.03 4.01 11.27
N GLY A 100 -5.09 3.05 12.19
CA GLY A 100 -6.24 2.17 12.34
C GLY A 100 -6.20 0.90 11.51
N GLY A 101 -5.03 0.56 10.96
CA GLY A 101 -4.89 -0.66 10.18
C GLY A 101 -5.12 -1.90 11.01
N LYS A 102 -5.75 -2.90 10.41
CA LYS A 102 -6.07 -4.17 11.06
C LYS A 102 -5.62 -5.32 10.16
N SER A 103 -5.30 -6.45 10.80
CA SER A 103 -4.94 -7.63 10.06
C SER A 103 -6.18 -8.46 9.74
N PHE A 104 -5.99 -9.46 8.89
CA PHE A 104 -7.04 -10.39 8.48
C PHE A 104 -7.65 -11.14 9.67
N SER A 105 -6.81 -11.54 10.59
CA SER A 105 -7.25 -12.35 11.76
C SER A 105 -7.63 -11.49 12.95
#